data_93212a1be3e3e028df052394452c8bf0
#
_entry.id   93212a1be3e3e028df052394452c8bf0
#
_cell.length_a   1.000
_cell.length_b   1.000
_cell.length_c   1.000
_cell.angle_alpha   90.00
_cell.angle_beta   90.00
_cell.angle_gamma   90.00
#
_symmetry.space_group_name_H-M   'P 1'
#
loop_
_entity.id
_entity.type
_entity.pdbx_description
1 polymer ?
#
loop_
_entity_poly.entity_id
_entity_poly.type
_entity_poly.pdbx_seq_one_letter_code
_entity_poly.pdbx_strand_id
1 'polypeptide(L)'
;MKNVIKLLLVCLLTISTSFSLLAQKQFKALLVTTTRGWHHESIHAGVLAIQQLGVKHAFQVDLLEDNNGFTDNKLAGYQVVIFLNTTGDIFDEKEQKVMERFIQSGKGFMGIHSASDTEYDWPWYTKLVGRMFVIHPAIQSARLTILDNSFPGLEGFANNKQWTDEWYEFTPDKVEGLKTILSVDENSYNPVVNWEANPTREAVTGKGMGSFHPIAWYHNFDGGRSFYTNLGHMASDFSDPAYLNHIAAGIIWAGTGKK
;
A
#
# COMPACT_ATOMS: atom_id res chain seq x y z
N MET A 1 -58.97 34.56 16.40
CA MET A 1 -58.28 34.48 15.10
C MET A 1 -56.80 34.93 15.11
N LYS A 2 -56.37 35.83 15.96
CA LYS A 2 -54.95 36.30 16.02
C LYS A 2 -53.96 35.28 16.60
N ASN A 3 -54.37 34.31 17.39
CA ASN A 3 -53.49 33.29 18.02
C ASN A 3 -53.25 32.06 17.18
N VAL A 4 -54.09 31.74 16.20
CA VAL A 4 -53.93 30.60 15.30
C VAL A 4 -52.89 30.88 14.21
N ILE A 5 -52.77 32.16 13.81
CA ILE A 5 -51.80 32.57 12.77
C ILE A 5 -50.35 32.54 13.31
N LYS A 6 -50.15 32.80 14.63
CA LYS A 6 -48.82 32.71 15.25
C LYS A 6 -48.33 31.27 15.39
N LEU A 7 -49.22 30.29 15.55
CA LEU A 7 -48.82 28.90 15.67
C LEU A 7 -48.43 28.29 14.30
N LEU A 8 -49.02 28.77 13.22
CA LEU A 8 -48.69 28.33 11.86
C LEU A 8 -47.35 28.89 11.36
N LEU A 9 -46.93 30.06 11.86
CA LEU A 9 -45.62 30.65 11.45
C LEU A 9 -44.42 29.99 12.16
N VAL A 10 -44.65 29.38 13.35
CA VAL A 10 -43.58 28.68 14.08
C VAL A 10 -43.33 27.27 13.50
N CYS A 11 -44.35 26.63 12.92
CA CYS A 11 -44.17 25.29 12.27
C CYS A 11 -43.51 25.35 10.89
N LEU A 12 -43.41 26.51 10.24
CA LEU A 12 -42.75 26.64 8.91
C LEU A 12 -41.26 26.92 9.00
N LEU A 13 -40.70 27.20 10.20
CA LEU A 13 -39.27 27.49 10.38
C LEU A 13 -38.43 26.27 10.80
N THR A 14 -39.03 25.08 10.90
CA THR A 14 -38.31 23.84 11.18
C THR A 14 -38.21 22.90 9.98
N ILE A 15 -38.25 23.44 8.77
CA ILE A 15 -37.71 22.70 7.61
C ILE A 15 -36.18 22.73 7.80
N SER A 16 -35.71 21.83 8.64
CA SER A 16 -34.31 21.45 8.71
C SER A 16 -33.84 21.12 7.32
N THR A 17 -33.11 22.03 6.72
CA THR A 17 -32.29 21.69 5.56
C THR A 17 -31.33 20.63 6.02
N SER A 18 -31.68 19.38 5.85
CA SER A 18 -30.74 18.26 5.90
C SER A 18 -29.78 18.45 4.72
N PHE A 19 -28.85 19.40 4.88
CA PHE A 19 -27.65 19.37 4.06
C PHE A 19 -26.96 18.07 4.42
N SER A 20 -27.09 17.07 3.55
CA SER A 20 -26.14 15.99 3.51
C SER A 20 -24.77 16.65 3.37
N LEU A 21 -24.06 16.84 4.50
CA LEU A 21 -22.64 17.11 4.44
C LEU A 21 -22.03 15.88 3.74
N LEU A 22 -21.90 15.98 2.42
CA LEU A 22 -21.00 15.08 1.70
C LEU A 22 -19.64 15.31 2.38
N ALA A 23 -19.19 14.31 3.14
CA ALA A 23 -17.90 14.41 3.83
C ALA A 23 -16.86 14.81 2.78
N GLN A 24 -16.28 15.97 2.96
CA GLN A 24 -15.26 16.47 2.04
C GLN A 24 -14.13 15.46 2.05
N LYS A 25 -13.77 14.93 0.86
CA LYS A 25 -12.70 13.94 0.75
C LYS A 25 -11.41 14.53 1.28
N GLN A 26 -10.74 13.80 2.19
CA GLN A 26 -9.55 14.27 2.87
C GLN A 26 -8.37 14.46 1.91
N PHE A 27 -8.24 13.55 0.92
CA PHE A 27 -7.19 13.57 -0.09
C PHE A 27 -7.54 12.69 -1.29
N LYS A 28 -6.67 12.70 -2.31
CA LYS A 28 -6.76 11.83 -3.48
C LYS A 28 -5.56 10.89 -3.52
N ALA A 29 -5.82 9.62 -3.83
CA ALA A 29 -4.85 8.57 -4.07
C ALA A 29 -4.90 8.14 -5.54
N LEU A 30 -3.75 7.98 -6.17
CA LEU A 30 -3.61 7.35 -7.47
C LEU A 30 -3.20 5.90 -7.28
N LEU A 31 -4.04 4.96 -7.70
CA LEU A 31 -3.79 3.53 -7.62
C LEU A 31 -3.24 3.04 -8.95
N VAL A 32 -2.00 2.58 -8.95
CA VAL A 32 -1.27 2.06 -10.13
C VAL A 32 -1.22 0.54 -10.04
N THR A 33 -1.62 -0.14 -11.13
CA THR A 33 -1.66 -1.61 -11.21
C THR A 33 -0.91 -2.14 -12.44
N THR A 34 -0.09 -1.32 -13.06
CA THR A 34 0.70 -1.68 -14.24
C THR A 34 1.64 -2.83 -13.93
N THR A 35 1.66 -3.85 -14.78
CA THR A 35 2.58 -5.00 -14.68
C THR A 35 3.34 -5.18 -16.00
N ARG A 36 4.66 -5.37 -15.91
CA ARG A 36 5.53 -5.73 -17.04
C ARG A 36 6.15 -7.12 -16.85
N GLY A 37 6.11 -7.64 -15.62
CA GLY A 37 6.47 -9.01 -15.27
C GLY A 37 5.22 -9.85 -14.96
N TRP A 38 5.21 -10.51 -13.80
CA TRP A 38 4.10 -11.35 -13.37
C TRP A 38 2.84 -10.53 -13.05
N HIS A 39 1.69 -10.96 -13.55
CA HIS A 39 0.38 -10.35 -13.24
C HIS A 39 -0.31 -11.15 -12.13
N HIS A 40 -0.48 -10.54 -10.95
CA HIS A 40 -1.12 -11.17 -9.80
C HIS A 40 -2.64 -11.21 -9.94
N GLU A 41 -3.24 -12.36 -9.66
CA GLU A 41 -4.71 -12.53 -9.70
C GLU A 41 -5.44 -11.66 -8.65
N SER A 42 -4.75 -11.29 -7.59
CA SER A 42 -5.30 -10.46 -6.50
C SER A 42 -5.48 -8.98 -6.85
N ILE A 43 -4.93 -8.50 -7.98
CA ILE A 43 -5.02 -7.09 -8.39
C ILE A 43 -6.48 -6.61 -8.43
N HIS A 44 -7.38 -7.38 -9.04
CA HIS A 44 -8.78 -7.00 -9.13
C HIS A 44 -9.45 -6.86 -7.75
N ALA A 45 -9.22 -7.83 -6.86
CA ALA A 45 -9.74 -7.77 -5.49
C ALA A 45 -9.17 -6.57 -4.72
N GLY A 46 -7.87 -6.29 -4.91
CA GLY A 46 -7.20 -5.15 -4.30
C GLY A 46 -7.74 -3.80 -4.78
N VAL A 47 -7.99 -3.65 -6.08
CA VAL A 47 -8.61 -2.43 -6.63
C VAL A 47 -9.96 -2.16 -5.97
N LEU A 48 -10.85 -3.16 -5.92
CA LEU A 48 -12.17 -3.02 -5.31
C LEU A 48 -12.07 -2.69 -3.82
N ALA A 49 -11.19 -3.38 -3.09
CA ALA A 49 -10.98 -3.14 -1.66
C ALA A 49 -10.46 -1.72 -1.37
N ILE A 50 -9.45 -1.25 -2.11
CA ILE A 50 -8.88 0.09 -1.92
C ILE A 50 -9.89 1.18 -2.27
N GLN A 51 -10.72 0.99 -3.32
CA GLN A 51 -11.81 1.90 -3.63
C GLN A 51 -12.85 1.96 -2.50
N GLN A 52 -13.22 0.81 -1.90
CA GLN A 52 -14.12 0.75 -0.75
C GLN A 52 -13.52 1.42 0.49
N LEU A 53 -12.21 1.23 0.74
CA LEU A 53 -11.50 1.96 1.79
C LEU A 53 -11.53 3.48 1.55
N GLY A 54 -11.42 3.93 0.30
CA GLY A 54 -11.60 5.34 -0.07
C GLY A 54 -12.96 5.89 0.34
N VAL A 55 -14.03 5.11 0.12
CA VAL A 55 -15.38 5.48 0.58
C VAL A 55 -15.47 5.51 2.11
N LYS A 56 -14.97 4.45 2.78
CA LYS A 56 -15.03 4.29 4.24
C LYS A 56 -14.26 5.38 4.99
N HIS A 57 -13.09 5.77 4.47
CA HIS A 57 -12.17 6.72 5.12
C HIS A 57 -12.14 8.11 4.48
N ALA A 58 -13.09 8.41 3.59
CA ALA A 58 -13.27 9.69 2.93
C ALA A 58 -12.04 10.17 2.13
N PHE A 59 -11.37 9.29 1.38
CA PHE A 59 -10.41 9.68 0.35
C PHE A 59 -10.86 9.22 -1.04
N GLN A 60 -10.41 9.91 -2.08
CA GLN A 60 -10.70 9.54 -3.46
C GLN A 60 -9.64 8.58 -3.99
N VAL A 61 -10.04 7.58 -4.73
CA VAL A 61 -9.14 6.66 -5.42
C VAL A 61 -9.41 6.74 -6.92
N ASP A 62 -8.40 7.12 -7.68
CA ASP A 62 -8.43 7.05 -9.14
C ASP A 62 -7.48 5.93 -9.58
N LEU A 63 -7.92 5.07 -10.51
CA LEU A 63 -7.16 3.92 -11.01
C LEU A 63 -6.34 4.31 -12.24
N LEU A 64 -5.11 3.79 -12.32
CA LEU A 64 -4.22 3.85 -13.48
C LEU A 64 -3.71 2.44 -13.79
N GLU A 65 -4.25 1.81 -14.83
CA GLU A 65 -3.90 0.44 -15.23
C GLU A 65 -2.72 0.40 -16.22
N ASP A 66 -2.52 1.49 -16.93
CA ASP A 66 -1.35 1.74 -17.76
C ASP A 66 -0.74 3.11 -17.42
N ASN A 67 0.50 3.36 -17.80
CA ASN A 67 1.16 4.61 -17.43
C ASN A 67 0.83 5.80 -18.34
N ASN A 68 -0.12 5.64 -19.24
CA ASN A 68 -0.53 6.73 -20.10
C ASN A 68 -1.03 7.93 -19.27
N GLY A 69 -0.31 9.03 -19.37
CA GLY A 69 -0.62 10.26 -18.66
C GLY A 69 -0.07 10.35 -17.23
N PHE A 70 0.94 9.54 -16.85
CA PHE A 70 1.70 9.73 -15.62
C PHE A 70 2.61 10.96 -15.76
N THR A 71 2.09 12.12 -15.41
CA THR A 71 2.74 13.43 -15.60
C THR A 71 2.58 14.28 -14.33
N ASP A 72 3.43 15.31 -14.19
CA ASP A 72 3.33 16.28 -13.08
C ASP A 72 1.92 16.90 -12.99
N ASN A 73 1.34 17.24 -14.13
CA ASN A 73 0.00 17.82 -14.17
C ASN A 73 -1.07 16.83 -13.66
N LYS A 74 -0.97 15.56 -14.02
CA LYS A 74 -1.85 14.49 -13.50
C LYS A 74 -1.67 14.35 -11.99
N LEU A 75 -0.43 14.30 -11.52
CA LEU A 75 -0.11 14.05 -10.11
C LEU A 75 -0.34 15.24 -9.18
N ALA A 76 -0.47 16.46 -9.70
CA ALA A 76 -0.64 17.68 -8.87
C ALA A 76 -1.81 17.59 -7.88
N GLY A 77 -2.87 16.85 -8.21
CA GLY A 77 -4.05 16.69 -7.36
C GLY A 77 -3.98 15.56 -6.33
N TYR A 78 -2.95 14.71 -6.37
CA TYR A 78 -2.85 13.55 -5.48
C TYR A 78 -1.92 13.80 -4.30
N GLN A 79 -2.15 13.08 -3.20
CA GLN A 79 -1.32 13.09 -2.00
C GLN A 79 -0.53 11.80 -1.82
N VAL A 80 -0.97 10.72 -2.46
CA VAL A 80 -0.31 9.41 -2.41
C VAL A 80 -0.45 8.70 -3.75
N VAL A 81 0.62 8.02 -4.17
CA VAL A 81 0.64 7.04 -5.25
C VAL A 81 0.75 5.65 -4.61
N ILE A 82 -0.14 4.75 -4.98
CA ILE A 82 -0.21 3.37 -4.48
C ILE A 82 0.18 2.44 -5.61
N PHE A 83 1.22 1.64 -5.42
CA PHE A 83 1.57 0.54 -6.31
C PHE A 83 0.95 -0.74 -5.76
N LEU A 84 -0.06 -1.24 -6.43
CA LEU A 84 -0.74 -2.49 -6.09
C LEU A 84 -0.24 -3.59 -7.01
N ASN A 85 0.59 -4.46 -6.48
CA ASN A 85 1.10 -5.65 -7.18
C ASN A 85 1.69 -5.33 -8.56
N THR A 86 2.37 -4.18 -8.68
CA THR A 86 3.13 -3.80 -9.86
C THR A 86 4.35 -4.71 -10.01
N THR A 87 4.83 -4.95 -11.23
CA THR A 87 6.01 -5.78 -11.51
C THR A 87 6.78 -5.29 -12.72
N GLY A 88 8.10 -5.43 -12.68
CA GLY A 88 9.01 -5.07 -13.77
C GLY A 88 9.16 -3.55 -13.96
N ASP A 89 9.81 -3.15 -15.04
CA ASP A 89 10.08 -1.73 -15.32
C ASP A 89 8.86 -1.08 -15.94
N ILE A 90 8.06 -0.43 -15.12
CA ILE A 90 6.78 0.16 -15.51
C ILE A 90 6.92 1.60 -16.00
N PHE A 91 7.97 2.32 -15.63
CA PHE A 91 8.18 3.72 -15.96
C PHE A 91 9.34 3.92 -16.95
N ASP A 92 9.17 4.86 -17.86
CA ASP A 92 10.28 5.44 -18.59
C ASP A 92 11.02 6.49 -17.73
N GLU A 93 12.19 6.98 -18.21
CA GLU A 93 12.99 7.98 -17.49
C GLU A 93 12.22 9.28 -17.17
N LYS A 94 11.24 9.65 -18.00
CA LYS A 94 10.45 10.87 -17.78
C LYS A 94 9.44 10.64 -16.65
N GLU A 95 8.78 9.49 -16.65
CA GLU A 95 7.83 9.09 -15.62
C GLU A 95 8.52 8.87 -14.27
N GLN A 96 9.74 8.29 -14.27
CA GLN A 96 10.59 8.20 -13.09
C GLN A 96 10.86 9.59 -12.50
N LYS A 97 11.22 10.58 -13.32
CA LYS A 97 11.43 11.96 -12.86
C LYS A 97 10.14 12.63 -12.35
N VAL A 98 8.99 12.30 -12.90
CA VAL A 98 7.70 12.75 -12.37
C VAL A 98 7.48 12.20 -10.96
N MET A 99 7.74 10.90 -10.75
CA MET A 99 7.60 10.27 -9.44
C MET A 99 8.58 10.85 -8.39
N GLU A 100 9.85 11.10 -8.79
CA GLU A 100 10.83 11.75 -7.91
C GLU A 100 10.30 13.12 -7.44
N ARG A 101 9.88 13.99 -8.35
CA ARG A 101 9.34 15.32 -8.00
C ARG A 101 8.07 15.24 -7.16
N PHE A 102 7.22 14.24 -7.41
CA PHE A 102 6.03 14.01 -6.61
C PHE A 102 6.40 13.75 -5.14
N ILE A 103 7.32 12.82 -4.87
CA ILE A 103 7.79 12.53 -3.52
C ILE A 103 8.51 13.72 -2.88
N GLN A 104 9.40 14.38 -3.63
CA GLN A 104 10.15 15.56 -3.17
C GLN A 104 9.24 16.72 -2.79
N SER A 105 8.03 16.78 -3.35
CA SER A 105 7.01 17.77 -2.96
C SER A 105 6.29 17.47 -1.63
N GLY A 106 6.75 16.47 -0.86
CA GLY A 106 6.18 16.09 0.44
C GLY A 106 5.01 15.11 0.36
N LYS A 107 4.82 14.46 -0.79
CA LYS A 107 3.75 13.47 -1.03
C LYS A 107 4.15 12.08 -0.57
N GLY A 108 3.22 11.10 -0.69
CA GLY A 108 3.43 9.75 -0.21
C GLY A 108 3.44 8.68 -1.29
N PHE A 109 4.10 7.60 -0.96
CA PHE A 109 4.11 6.33 -1.70
C PHE A 109 3.60 5.22 -0.80
N MET A 110 2.85 4.28 -1.37
CA MET A 110 2.54 3.00 -0.74
C MET A 110 2.77 1.87 -1.72
N GLY A 111 3.63 0.94 -1.35
CA GLY A 111 3.86 -0.31 -2.08
C GLY A 111 3.15 -1.48 -1.43
N ILE A 112 2.46 -2.28 -2.22
CA ILE A 112 1.78 -3.51 -1.79
C ILE A 112 2.39 -4.68 -2.54
N HIS A 113 2.83 -5.69 -1.81
CA HIS A 113 3.34 -6.97 -2.27
C HIS A 113 4.44 -6.81 -3.34
N SER A 114 4.16 -7.15 -4.60
CA SER A 114 5.15 -7.08 -5.67
C SER A 114 5.52 -5.66 -6.13
N ALA A 115 5.07 -4.62 -5.43
CA ALA A 115 5.67 -3.30 -5.62
C ALA A 115 7.19 -3.30 -5.35
N SER A 116 7.72 -4.27 -4.58
CA SER A 116 9.16 -4.48 -4.42
C SER A 116 9.82 -5.26 -5.56
N ASP A 117 9.04 -5.81 -6.48
CA ASP A 117 9.45 -6.49 -7.74
C ASP A 117 9.30 -5.56 -8.96
N THR A 118 9.53 -4.26 -8.75
CA THR A 118 9.28 -3.20 -9.72
C THR A 118 10.52 -2.29 -9.80
N GLU A 119 10.92 -1.84 -11.01
CA GLU A 119 11.95 -0.82 -11.21
C GLU A 119 13.33 -1.19 -10.63
N TYR A 120 13.87 -2.34 -10.96
CA TYR A 120 15.15 -2.82 -10.42
C TYR A 120 16.34 -1.94 -10.83
N ASP A 121 16.32 -1.39 -12.02
CA ASP A 121 17.41 -0.56 -12.56
C ASP A 121 17.34 0.90 -12.11
N TRP A 122 16.44 1.23 -11.18
CA TRP A 122 16.27 2.58 -10.66
C TRP A 122 16.61 2.67 -9.16
N PRO A 123 17.87 2.98 -8.79
CA PRO A 123 18.35 2.98 -7.40
C PRO A 123 17.60 3.95 -6.48
N TRP A 124 16.99 4.99 -7.02
CA TRP A 124 16.12 5.89 -6.24
C TRP A 124 14.87 5.16 -5.78
N TYR A 125 14.26 4.34 -6.65
CA TYR A 125 13.08 3.55 -6.30
C TYR A 125 13.39 2.48 -5.25
N THR A 126 14.55 1.80 -5.35
CA THR A 126 15.02 0.88 -4.30
C THR A 126 15.02 1.54 -2.92
N LYS A 127 15.47 2.80 -2.85
CA LYS A 127 15.46 3.57 -1.59
C LYS A 127 14.05 4.01 -1.19
N LEU A 128 13.17 4.32 -2.14
CA LEU A 128 11.78 4.66 -1.87
C LEU A 128 11.03 3.48 -1.28
N VAL A 129 11.05 2.32 -1.94
CA VAL A 129 10.34 1.11 -1.48
C VAL A 129 11.00 0.50 -0.24
N GLY A 130 12.32 0.66 -0.10
CA GLY A 130 13.12 0.27 1.05
C GLY A 130 13.86 -1.06 0.93
N ARG A 131 13.32 -2.02 0.20
CA ARG A 131 13.93 -3.31 -0.13
C ARG A 131 13.36 -3.84 -1.43
N MET A 132 14.19 -4.54 -2.21
CA MET A 132 13.76 -5.18 -3.45
C MET A 132 13.53 -6.67 -3.23
N PHE A 133 12.55 -7.22 -3.91
CA PHE A 133 12.27 -8.64 -3.96
C PHE A 133 13.44 -9.41 -4.59
N VAL A 134 13.71 -10.62 -4.08
CA VAL A 134 14.73 -11.54 -4.63
C VAL A 134 14.10 -12.85 -5.05
N ILE A 135 13.37 -13.50 -4.14
CA ILE A 135 12.77 -14.82 -4.33
C ILE A 135 11.72 -15.08 -3.25
N HIS A 136 10.87 -16.05 -3.45
CA HIS A 136 9.94 -16.56 -2.43
C HIS A 136 9.78 -18.09 -2.56
N PRO A 137 9.54 -18.82 -1.45
CA PRO A 137 9.09 -20.21 -1.49
C PRO A 137 7.63 -20.29 -1.93
N ALA A 138 7.08 -21.50 -2.03
CA ALA A 138 5.65 -21.69 -2.23
C ALA A 138 4.84 -20.98 -1.12
N ILE A 139 3.60 -20.59 -1.44
CA ILE A 139 2.65 -20.02 -0.48
C ILE A 139 2.55 -20.91 0.76
N GLN A 140 2.71 -20.34 1.94
CA GLN A 140 2.70 -21.05 3.23
C GLN A 140 2.07 -20.20 4.32
N SER A 141 1.51 -20.88 5.32
CA SER A 141 1.12 -20.23 6.58
C SER A 141 2.36 -20.03 7.47
N ALA A 142 2.51 -18.83 7.99
CA ALA A 142 3.57 -18.48 8.93
C ALA A 142 3.03 -17.61 10.08
N ARG A 143 3.81 -17.48 11.15
CA ARG A 143 3.46 -16.62 12.30
C ARG A 143 3.95 -15.20 12.08
N LEU A 144 3.06 -14.24 12.30
CA LEU A 144 3.38 -12.82 12.27
C LEU A 144 3.82 -12.33 13.64
N THR A 145 4.75 -11.38 13.65
CA THR A 145 5.22 -10.68 14.84
C THR A 145 5.12 -9.18 14.65
N ILE A 146 4.38 -8.51 15.53
CA ILE A 146 4.31 -7.05 15.57
C ILE A 146 5.57 -6.53 16.27
N LEU A 147 6.31 -5.66 15.59
CA LEU A 147 7.54 -5.06 16.10
C LEU A 147 7.36 -3.64 16.65
N ASP A 148 6.39 -2.90 16.14
CA ASP A 148 6.07 -1.54 16.59
C ASP A 148 4.55 -1.33 16.66
N ASN A 149 4.02 -1.36 17.87
CA ASN A 149 2.58 -1.13 18.15
C ASN A 149 2.17 0.35 18.02
N SER A 150 3.12 1.28 17.84
CA SER A 150 2.81 2.70 17.70
C SER A 150 2.27 3.07 16.32
N PHE A 151 2.43 2.18 15.34
CA PHE A 151 1.83 2.37 14.02
C PHE A 151 0.39 1.82 14.02
N PRO A 152 -0.61 2.58 13.55
CA PRO A 152 -2.01 2.13 13.52
C PRO A 152 -2.23 1.03 12.48
N GLY A 153 -3.36 0.33 12.59
CA GLY A 153 -3.75 -0.68 11.61
C GLY A 153 -3.12 -2.05 11.84
N LEU A 154 -2.52 -2.29 13.02
CA LEU A 154 -1.97 -3.59 13.42
C LEU A 154 -2.85 -4.32 14.44
N GLU A 155 -3.94 -3.73 14.89
CA GLU A 155 -4.80 -4.24 15.97
C GLU A 155 -5.41 -5.61 15.65
N GLY A 156 -5.60 -5.91 14.36
CA GLY A 156 -6.09 -7.21 13.89
C GLY A 156 -5.01 -8.29 13.76
N PHE A 157 -3.73 -7.93 13.85
CA PHE A 157 -2.60 -8.85 13.85
C PHE A 157 -2.12 -9.05 15.29
N ALA A 158 -2.74 -9.98 16.00
CA ALA A 158 -2.19 -10.41 17.29
C ALA A 158 -0.80 -11.03 17.08
N ASN A 159 0.11 -10.89 18.06
CA ASN A 159 1.38 -11.61 18.03
C ASN A 159 1.14 -13.12 17.86
N ASN A 160 1.94 -13.74 16.98
CA ASN A 160 1.79 -15.12 16.55
C ASN A 160 0.53 -15.43 15.75
N LYS A 161 -0.19 -14.42 15.22
CA LYS A 161 -1.28 -14.69 14.27
C LYS A 161 -0.74 -15.49 13.09
N GLN A 162 -1.40 -16.58 12.78
CA GLN A 162 -1.14 -17.34 11.56
C GLN A 162 -1.68 -16.55 10.37
N TRP A 163 -0.84 -16.41 9.34
CA TRP A 163 -1.20 -15.78 8.07
C TRP A 163 -0.66 -16.62 6.92
N THR A 164 -1.38 -16.71 5.82
CA THR A 164 -0.98 -17.47 4.64
C THR A 164 -0.73 -16.51 3.49
N ASP A 165 0.50 -16.44 3.01
CA ASP A 165 0.90 -15.52 1.93
C ASP A 165 2.16 -16.04 1.23
N GLU A 166 2.69 -15.29 0.27
CA GLU A 166 4.06 -15.42 -0.23
C GLU A 166 5.03 -14.63 0.65
N TRP A 167 6.04 -15.32 1.18
CA TRP A 167 7.06 -14.71 2.03
C TRP A 167 8.27 -14.35 1.19
N TYR A 168 8.40 -13.07 0.87
CA TYR A 168 9.49 -12.56 0.02
C TYR A 168 10.80 -12.49 0.79
N GLU A 169 11.85 -13.10 0.24
CA GLU A 169 13.22 -12.76 0.60
C GLU A 169 13.60 -11.47 -0.12
N PHE A 170 14.17 -10.52 0.61
CA PHE A 170 14.52 -9.20 0.09
C PHE A 170 16.02 -9.02 -0.04
N THR A 171 16.44 -8.04 -0.87
CA THR A 171 17.84 -7.63 -0.94
C THR A 171 18.39 -7.27 0.43
N PRO A 172 19.69 -7.58 0.70
CA PRO A 172 20.31 -7.30 1.99
C PRO A 172 20.57 -5.81 2.21
N ASP A 173 20.37 -4.95 1.21
CA ASP A 173 20.66 -3.54 1.27
C ASP A 173 19.91 -2.86 2.41
N LYS A 174 20.66 -2.12 3.22
CA LYS A 174 20.11 -1.36 4.34
C LYS A 174 19.79 0.05 3.88
N VAL A 175 18.51 0.33 3.70
CA VAL A 175 18.04 1.71 3.57
C VAL A 175 17.92 2.31 4.97
N GLU A 176 18.58 3.46 5.19
CA GLU A 176 18.54 4.14 6.49
C GLU A 176 17.13 4.64 6.81
N GLY A 177 16.78 4.60 8.08
CA GLY A 177 15.51 5.14 8.58
C GLY A 177 14.29 4.25 8.40
N LEU A 178 14.43 3.02 7.86
CA LEU A 178 13.32 2.06 7.78
C LEU A 178 12.84 1.67 9.19
N LYS A 179 11.55 1.89 9.43
CA LYS A 179 10.86 1.47 10.66
C LYS A 179 10.00 0.26 10.35
N THR A 180 10.52 -0.92 10.66
CA THR A 180 9.78 -2.17 10.49
C THR A 180 8.70 -2.28 11.55
N ILE A 181 7.48 -2.57 11.13
CA ILE A 181 6.30 -2.69 12.00
C ILE A 181 5.81 -4.13 12.11
N LEU A 182 6.05 -4.94 11.06
CA LEU A 182 5.61 -6.33 11.01
C LEU A 182 6.74 -7.21 10.47
N SER A 183 6.90 -8.39 11.05
CA SER A 183 7.88 -9.41 10.70
C SER A 183 7.21 -10.77 10.63
N VAL A 184 7.76 -11.70 9.85
CA VAL A 184 7.38 -13.11 9.86
C VAL A 184 8.42 -13.93 10.61
N ASP A 185 7.96 -14.93 11.38
CA ASP A 185 8.84 -15.88 12.08
C ASP A 185 9.23 -17.03 11.14
N GLU A 186 10.47 -17.01 10.67
CA GLU A 186 10.99 -18.04 9.75
C GLU A 186 11.01 -19.46 10.36
N ASN A 187 10.98 -19.61 11.69
CA ASN A 187 10.87 -20.92 12.29
C ASN A 187 9.46 -21.54 12.14
N SER A 188 8.52 -20.78 11.60
CA SER A 188 7.13 -21.22 11.44
C SER A 188 6.78 -21.71 10.05
N TYR A 189 7.68 -21.58 9.07
CA TYR A 189 7.51 -22.06 7.70
C TYR A 189 8.85 -22.51 7.11
N ASN A 190 8.86 -23.04 5.88
CA ASN A 190 10.09 -23.42 5.18
C ASN A 190 10.51 -22.32 4.18
N PRO A 191 11.55 -21.51 4.48
CA PRO A 191 11.99 -20.46 3.58
C PRO A 191 12.85 -20.94 2.40
N VAL A 192 13.31 -22.19 2.43
CA VAL A 192 14.25 -22.71 1.42
C VAL A 192 13.55 -22.94 0.09
N VAL A 193 14.10 -22.35 -0.96
CA VAL A 193 13.60 -22.49 -2.33
C VAL A 193 14.75 -22.38 -3.33
N ASN A 194 14.62 -23.12 -4.44
CA ASN A 194 15.55 -23.02 -5.57
C ASN A 194 14.73 -22.74 -6.82
N TRP A 195 15.02 -21.64 -7.47
CA TRP A 195 14.50 -21.33 -8.79
C TRP A 195 15.59 -21.62 -9.82
N GLU A 196 15.33 -22.57 -10.68
CA GLU A 196 16.25 -22.92 -11.77
C GLU A 196 16.38 -21.77 -12.78
N ALA A 197 17.52 -21.70 -13.44
CA ALA A 197 17.72 -20.75 -14.53
C ALA A 197 16.71 -20.99 -15.66
N ASN A 198 16.28 -19.91 -16.28
CA ASN A 198 15.46 -19.95 -17.50
C ASN A 198 15.96 -18.84 -18.47
N PRO A 199 15.43 -18.70 -19.69
CA PRO A 199 15.93 -17.72 -20.67
C PRO A 199 15.92 -16.25 -20.22
N THR A 200 15.13 -15.91 -19.18
CA THR A 200 14.95 -14.53 -18.67
C THR A 200 15.47 -14.32 -17.25
N ARG A 201 15.99 -15.38 -16.59
CA ARG A 201 16.44 -15.32 -15.20
C ARG A 201 17.55 -16.34 -14.94
N GLU A 202 18.58 -15.91 -14.22
CA GLU A 202 19.58 -16.81 -13.64
C GLU A 202 18.99 -17.68 -12.53
N ALA A 203 19.69 -18.78 -12.19
CA ALA A 203 19.30 -19.61 -11.05
C ALA A 203 19.45 -18.81 -9.74
N VAL A 204 18.44 -18.88 -8.89
CA VAL A 204 18.43 -18.20 -7.59
C VAL A 204 18.07 -19.18 -6.49
N THR A 205 18.82 -19.13 -5.38
CA THR A 205 18.53 -19.93 -4.18
C THR A 205 18.17 -19.00 -3.03
N GLY A 206 16.94 -19.15 -2.52
CA GLY A 206 16.49 -18.52 -1.29
C GLY A 206 16.79 -19.40 -0.08
N LYS A 207 17.20 -18.75 1.01
CA LYS A 207 17.52 -19.42 2.29
C LYS A 207 16.80 -18.75 3.45
N GLY A 208 15.96 -17.75 3.14
CA GLY A 208 15.34 -16.86 4.08
C GLY A 208 16.26 -15.73 4.54
N MET A 209 15.74 -14.89 5.44
CA MET A 209 16.42 -13.71 5.97
C MET A 209 16.93 -13.91 7.41
N GLY A 210 16.69 -15.09 8.01
CA GLY A 210 17.12 -15.48 9.34
C GLY A 210 16.24 -14.92 10.45
N SER A 211 16.85 -14.51 11.56
CA SER A 211 16.13 -14.08 12.76
C SER A 211 15.35 -12.77 12.63
N PHE A 212 15.59 -12.01 11.56
CA PHE A 212 14.89 -10.75 11.27
C PHE A 212 14.40 -10.76 9.83
N HIS A 213 13.12 -11.08 9.66
CA HIS A 213 12.45 -11.12 8.38
C HIS A 213 11.32 -10.07 8.31
N PRO A 214 11.65 -8.81 7.95
CA PRO A 214 10.66 -7.74 7.87
C PRO A 214 9.71 -7.95 6.71
N ILE A 215 8.41 -7.70 6.92
CA ILE A 215 7.39 -7.81 5.87
C ILE A 215 6.52 -6.56 5.73
N ALA A 216 6.60 -5.61 6.67
CA ALA A 216 6.01 -4.29 6.50
C ALA A 216 6.85 -3.22 7.21
N TRP A 217 7.02 -2.08 6.57
CA TRP A 217 7.81 -0.96 7.07
C TRP A 217 7.35 0.37 6.49
N TYR A 218 7.82 1.44 7.12
CA TYR A 218 7.62 2.80 6.64
C TYR A 218 8.84 3.68 6.93
N HIS A 219 9.00 4.74 6.18
CA HIS A 219 10.03 5.76 6.43
C HIS A 219 9.72 7.08 5.74
N ASN A 220 10.41 8.14 6.15
CA ASN A 220 10.49 9.36 5.37
C ASN A 220 11.62 9.20 4.33
N PHE A 221 11.36 9.63 3.12
CA PHE A 221 12.33 9.52 2.03
C PHE A 221 12.20 10.72 1.10
N ASP A 222 13.32 11.34 0.78
CA ASP A 222 13.47 12.40 -0.24
C ASP A 222 12.39 13.50 -0.17
N GLY A 223 12.09 13.96 1.05
CA GLY A 223 11.07 14.98 1.32
C GLY A 223 9.66 14.46 1.52
N GLY A 224 9.36 13.23 1.12
CA GLY A 224 8.07 12.57 1.24
C GLY A 224 8.04 11.42 2.22
N ARG A 225 7.09 10.49 2.01
CA ARG A 225 6.83 9.34 2.89
C ARG A 225 6.66 8.07 2.05
N SER A 226 7.14 6.96 2.58
CA SER A 226 6.98 5.64 1.96
C SER A 226 6.51 4.62 2.97
N PHE A 227 5.49 3.86 2.60
CA PHE A 227 4.99 2.69 3.32
C PHE A 227 5.02 1.48 2.39
N TYR A 228 5.42 0.33 2.92
CA TYR A 228 5.42 -0.92 2.18
C TYR A 228 4.87 -2.06 3.04
N THR A 229 4.15 -2.98 2.40
CA THR A 229 3.75 -4.28 2.97
C THR A 229 3.93 -5.40 1.96
N ASN A 230 4.54 -6.52 2.39
CA ASN A 230 4.66 -7.74 1.60
C ASN A 230 3.33 -8.47 1.44
N LEU A 231 2.41 -8.31 2.42
CA LEU A 231 1.11 -8.97 2.37
C LEU A 231 0.30 -8.49 1.16
N GLY A 232 -0.58 -9.37 0.64
CA GLY A 232 -1.48 -9.02 -0.47
C GLY A 232 -1.30 -9.85 -1.73
N HIS A 233 -0.59 -10.99 -1.66
CA HIS A 233 -0.56 -11.95 -2.76
C HIS A 233 -1.92 -12.59 -3.00
N MET A 234 -2.61 -12.95 -1.91
CA MET A 234 -3.88 -13.66 -2.00
C MET A 234 -5.05 -12.69 -2.20
N ALA A 235 -5.97 -13.02 -3.13
CA ALA A 235 -7.20 -12.25 -3.29
C ALA A 235 -8.06 -12.23 -2.00
N SER A 236 -7.98 -13.27 -1.17
CA SER A 236 -8.65 -13.37 0.12
C SER A 236 -8.20 -12.33 1.14
N ASP A 237 -6.95 -11.86 1.06
CA ASP A 237 -6.43 -10.84 1.97
C ASP A 237 -7.25 -9.56 1.90
N PHE A 238 -7.67 -9.19 0.70
CA PHE A 238 -8.49 -8.01 0.43
C PHE A 238 -9.94 -8.11 0.95
N SER A 239 -10.26 -9.19 1.66
CA SER A 239 -11.51 -9.39 2.39
C SER A 239 -11.30 -9.54 3.90
N ASP A 240 -10.05 -9.68 4.38
CA ASP A 240 -9.73 -9.80 5.81
C ASP A 240 -9.73 -8.42 6.48
N PRO A 241 -10.51 -8.22 7.56
CA PRO A 241 -10.60 -6.93 8.24
C PRO A 241 -9.27 -6.42 8.83
N ALA A 242 -8.38 -7.31 9.29
CA ALA A 242 -7.08 -6.92 9.82
C ALA A 242 -6.18 -6.39 8.70
N TYR A 243 -6.15 -7.06 7.55
CA TYR A 243 -5.41 -6.60 6.38
C TYR A 243 -5.97 -5.29 5.83
N LEU A 244 -7.30 -5.16 5.72
CA LEU A 244 -7.95 -3.92 5.27
C LEU A 244 -7.62 -2.74 6.20
N ASN A 245 -7.59 -2.95 7.52
CA ASN A 245 -7.14 -1.92 8.46
C ASN A 245 -5.68 -1.55 8.26
N HIS A 246 -4.82 -2.54 8.04
CA HIS A 246 -3.39 -2.35 7.81
C HIS A 246 -3.12 -1.48 6.58
N ILE A 247 -3.68 -1.84 5.43
CA ILE A 247 -3.49 -1.04 4.21
C ILE A 247 -4.15 0.34 4.29
N ALA A 248 -5.32 0.46 4.95
CA ALA A 248 -5.95 1.76 5.17
C ALA A 248 -5.04 2.70 5.98
N ALA A 249 -4.45 2.20 7.08
CA ALA A 249 -3.51 2.97 7.89
C ALA A 249 -2.26 3.38 7.09
N GLY A 250 -1.69 2.49 6.30
CA GLY A 250 -0.58 2.78 5.39
C GLY A 250 -0.91 3.88 4.39
N ILE A 251 -2.07 3.79 3.71
CA ILE A 251 -2.54 4.79 2.74
C ILE A 251 -2.74 6.15 3.43
N ILE A 252 -3.41 6.17 4.58
CA ILE A 252 -3.69 7.42 5.32
C ILE A 252 -2.38 8.06 5.78
N TRP A 253 -1.46 7.28 6.36
CA TRP A 253 -0.17 7.81 6.79
C TRP A 253 0.66 8.33 5.60
N ALA A 254 0.75 7.58 4.53
CA ALA A 254 1.48 8.00 3.34
C ALA A 254 0.88 9.30 2.75
N GLY A 255 -0.45 9.39 2.67
CA GLY A 255 -1.13 10.54 2.10
C GLY A 255 -1.13 11.79 2.99
N THR A 256 -1.14 11.64 4.33
CA THR A 256 -1.35 12.75 5.26
C THR A 256 -0.22 13.00 6.26
N GLY A 257 0.65 12.02 6.49
CA GLY A 257 1.65 12.02 7.56
C GLY A 257 1.08 11.80 8.97
N LYS A 258 -0.22 11.55 9.09
CA LYS A 258 -0.89 11.30 10.38
C LYS A 258 -0.93 9.80 10.66
N LYS A 259 -0.59 9.42 11.89
CA LYS A 259 -0.77 8.06 12.41
C LYS A 259 -2.11 7.91 13.11
#